data_a7b09e40a5102c4fdfc1f9081b9ef55c
#
_entry.id   a7b09e40a5102c4fdfc1f9081b9ef55c
#
_cell.length_a   1.000
_cell.length_b   1.000
_cell.length_c   1.000
_cell.angle_alpha   90.00
_cell.angle_beta   90.00
_cell.angle_gamma   90.00
#
_symmetry.space_group_name_H-M   'P 1'
#
loop_
_entity.id
_entity.type
_entity.pdbx_description
1 polymer ?
#
loop_
_entity_poly.entity_id
_entity_poly.type
_entity_poly.pdbx_seq_one_letter_code
_entity_poly.pdbx_strand_id
1 'polypeptide(L)'
;MLMSGPGRMAPPGKRGIAVMANFIPLSIPNFCGNEKKYVDDALEGAWVSTSGAKVGDMEKAVADYVHMPRAVAANSGTSALHLSAMAVGIRRGDEVLVPALTFIAAVNPVTRYIGAEPVFIGCDDSLCMDPAAAEDFCANHCTLRADGLYNNKTGARVAAIMVVHVFGNMADMPAFRRIAAKYHLVLMEDATEALGTYYTEGELAGKFAGTMGDTGAYSFNGNKIITTGAGGMMVSNHAD
;
A
#
# COMPACT_ATOMS: atom_id res chain seq x y z
N MET A 1 15.67 -39.55 -40.12
CA MET A 1 15.74 -38.08 -40.07
C MET A 1 15.59 -37.69 -38.60
N LEU A 2 16.72 -37.58 -37.90
CA LEU A 2 16.78 -37.36 -36.45
C LEU A 2 16.61 -35.86 -36.17
N MET A 3 15.55 -35.51 -35.50
CA MET A 3 15.34 -34.13 -34.99
C MET A 3 16.32 -33.86 -33.85
N SER A 4 17.21 -32.93 -34.03
CA SER A 4 18.11 -32.40 -33.02
C SER A 4 17.30 -31.72 -31.93
N GLY A 5 17.49 -32.15 -30.69
CA GLY A 5 16.85 -31.57 -29.51
C GLY A 5 17.24 -30.08 -29.30
N PRO A 6 16.42 -29.33 -28.54
CA PRO A 6 16.67 -27.91 -28.31
C PRO A 6 17.99 -27.74 -27.56
N GLY A 7 18.90 -26.98 -28.17
CA GLY A 7 20.15 -26.59 -27.54
C GLY A 7 19.88 -25.91 -26.21
N ARG A 8 20.61 -26.32 -25.17
CA ARG A 8 20.63 -25.62 -23.90
C ARG A 8 20.94 -24.15 -24.15
N MET A 9 19.99 -23.28 -23.85
CA MET A 9 20.29 -21.86 -23.79
C MET A 9 21.38 -21.69 -22.72
N ALA A 10 22.52 -21.15 -23.15
CA ALA A 10 23.54 -20.72 -22.20
C ALA A 10 22.90 -19.74 -21.20
N PRO A 11 23.29 -19.80 -19.92
CA PRO A 11 22.83 -18.82 -18.94
C PRO A 11 23.13 -17.43 -19.52
N PRO A 12 22.25 -16.43 -19.34
CA PRO A 12 22.52 -15.09 -19.79
C PRO A 12 23.82 -14.65 -19.12
N GLY A 13 24.90 -14.73 -19.89
CA GLY A 13 26.18 -14.14 -19.49
C GLY A 13 25.84 -12.71 -19.11
N LYS A 14 26.47 -12.20 -18.06
CA LYS A 14 26.46 -10.79 -17.66
C LYS A 14 26.62 -9.95 -18.93
N ARG A 15 25.52 -9.69 -19.62
CA ARG A 15 25.47 -8.60 -20.59
C ARG A 15 25.55 -7.39 -19.68
N GLY A 16 26.77 -6.91 -19.53
CA GLY A 16 26.97 -5.63 -18.90
C GLY A 16 26.01 -4.68 -19.58
N ILE A 17 25.01 -4.19 -18.87
CA ILE A 17 24.46 -2.89 -19.16
C ILE A 17 25.74 -2.06 -19.27
N ALA A 18 26.04 -1.56 -20.47
CA ALA A 18 27.13 -0.63 -20.62
C ALA A 18 26.80 0.52 -19.69
N VAL A 19 27.41 0.50 -18.52
CA VAL A 19 27.20 1.53 -17.49
C VAL A 19 27.76 2.77 -18.14
N MET A 20 26.89 3.61 -18.66
CA MET A 20 27.26 4.98 -18.98
C MET A 20 27.94 5.51 -17.73
N ALA A 21 29.15 6.06 -17.83
CA ALA A 21 30.07 6.31 -16.74
C ALA A 21 29.52 7.18 -15.58
N ASN A 22 28.25 7.60 -15.64
CA ASN A 22 27.53 8.40 -14.63
C ASN A 22 26.06 8.00 -14.46
N PHE A 23 25.62 6.79 -14.90
CA PHE A 23 24.24 6.36 -14.70
C PHE A 23 24.06 5.82 -13.27
N ILE A 24 23.24 6.49 -12.49
CA ILE A 24 22.79 6.01 -11.17
C ILE A 24 21.39 5.43 -11.34
N PRO A 25 21.20 4.11 -11.20
CA PRO A 25 19.87 3.50 -11.30
C PRO A 25 19.02 3.90 -10.11
N LEU A 26 17.70 4.03 -10.33
CA LEU A 26 16.74 4.32 -9.28
C LEU A 26 16.73 3.22 -8.20
N SER A 27 16.80 1.97 -8.62
CA SER A 27 16.78 0.79 -7.75
C SER A 27 17.50 -0.37 -8.44
N ILE A 28 18.23 -1.15 -7.65
CA ILE A 28 18.84 -2.41 -8.08
C ILE A 28 18.44 -3.46 -7.05
N PRO A 29 17.71 -4.53 -7.44
CA PRO A 29 17.40 -5.64 -6.54
C PRO A 29 18.68 -6.30 -6.02
N ASN A 30 18.70 -6.58 -4.72
CA ASN A 30 19.79 -7.28 -4.05
C ASN A 30 19.39 -8.74 -3.76
N PHE A 31 19.90 -9.69 -4.54
CA PHE A 31 19.63 -11.11 -4.41
C PHE A 31 20.78 -11.81 -3.66
N CYS A 32 20.83 -11.66 -2.35
CA CYS A 32 21.89 -12.26 -1.52
C CYS A 32 21.37 -13.24 -0.45
N GLY A 33 20.05 -13.51 -0.46
CA GLY A 33 19.40 -14.39 0.52
C GLY A 33 18.92 -15.71 -0.07
N ASN A 34 17.70 -16.09 0.28
CA ASN A 34 17.08 -17.35 -0.10
C ASN A 34 16.22 -17.29 -1.36
N GLU A 35 16.29 -16.21 -2.13
CA GLU A 35 15.38 -15.93 -3.26
C GLU A 35 15.40 -17.11 -4.27
N LYS A 36 16.62 -17.54 -4.68
CA LYS A 36 16.75 -18.66 -5.60
C LYS A 36 16.16 -19.95 -5.02
N LYS A 37 16.45 -20.23 -3.74
CA LYS A 37 15.94 -21.44 -3.08
C LYS A 37 14.42 -21.46 -3.07
N TYR A 38 13.76 -20.36 -2.70
CA TYR A 38 12.29 -20.29 -2.67
C TYR A 38 11.64 -20.40 -4.06
N VAL A 39 12.29 -19.87 -5.10
CA VAL A 39 11.84 -20.04 -6.48
C VAL A 39 12.01 -21.51 -6.92
N ASP A 40 13.16 -22.11 -6.68
CA ASP A 40 13.40 -23.53 -6.98
C ASP A 40 12.38 -24.44 -6.24
N ASP A 41 12.17 -24.23 -4.95
CA ASP A 41 11.17 -24.97 -4.15
C ASP A 41 9.75 -24.88 -4.75
N ALA A 42 9.36 -23.69 -5.25
CA ALA A 42 8.04 -23.51 -5.86
C ALA A 42 7.92 -24.23 -7.23
N LEU A 43 8.99 -24.23 -8.01
CA LEU A 43 9.04 -24.95 -9.29
C LEU A 43 9.05 -26.47 -9.10
N GLU A 44 9.84 -26.97 -8.16
CA GLU A 44 9.89 -28.41 -7.82
C GLU A 44 8.56 -28.91 -7.27
N GLY A 45 7.88 -28.09 -6.45
CA GLY A 45 6.54 -28.39 -5.95
C GLY A 45 5.43 -28.29 -7.00
N ALA A 46 5.76 -27.86 -8.23
CA ALA A 46 4.84 -27.63 -9.35
C ALA A 46 3.64 -26.76 -9.00
N TRP A 47 3.74 -25.92 -7.96
CA TRP A 47 2.67 -25.04 -7.53
C TRP A 47 3.09 -23.56 -7.65
N VAL A 48 2.70 -22.95 -8.76
CA VAL A 48 3.07 -21.57 -9.14
C VAL A 48 1.86 -20.61 -9.16
N SER A 49 0.72 -21.02 -8.60
CA SER A 49 -0.53 -20.28 -8.60
C SER A 49 -0.91 -19.76 -7.22
N THR A 50 -2.09 -19.14 -7.13
CA THR A 50 -2.62 -18.38 -5.98
C THR A 50 -2.78 -19.16 -4.68
N SER A 51 -2.85 -20.50 -4.72
CA SER A 51 -2.97 -21.35 -3.52
C SER A 51 -1.66 -22.06 -3.14
N GLY A 52 -0.53 -21.63 -3.69
CA GLY A 52 0.78 -22.18 -3.34
C GLY A 52 1.19 -21.83 -1.91
N ALA A 53 1.90 -22.72 -1.24
CA ALA A 53 2.36 -22.54 0.15
C ALA A 53 3.15 -21.22 0.34
N LYS A 54 3.91 -20.78 -0.65
CA LYS A 54 4.71 -19.56 -0.59
C LYS A 54 3.87 -18.29 -0.44
N VAL A 55 2.60 -18.29 -0.87
CA VAL A 55 1.68 -17.16 -0.64
C VAL A 55 1.39 -17.04 0.86
N GLY A 56 0.96 -18.14 1.51
CA GLY A 56 0.70 -18.14 2.94
C GLY A 56 1.95 -17.88 3.80
N ASP A 57 3.11 -18.40 3.36
CA ASP A 57 4.40 -18.10 4.01
C ASP A 57 4.70 -16.59 4.00
N MET A 58 4.46 -15.91 2.87
CA MET A 58 4.68 -14.48 2.71
C MET A 58 3.66 -13.65 3.52
N GLU A 59 2.37 -14.04 3.50
CA GLU A 59 1.33 -13.41 4.30
C GLU A 59 1.69 -13.45 5.79
N LYS A 60 2.09 -14.64 6.28
CA LYS A 60 2.52 -14.81 7.66
C LYS A 60 3.77 -13.99 7.97
N ALA A 61 4.78 -14.01 7.10
CA ALA A 61 6.03 -13.28 7.33
C ALA A 61 5.81 -11.76 7.40
N VAL A 62 4.95 -11.20 6.54
CA VAL A 62 4.60 -9.78 6.58
C VAL A 62 3.80 -9.47 7.85
N ALA A 63 2.77 -10.26 8.17
CA ALA A 63 1.97 -10.06 9.38
C ALA A 63 2.84 -10.06 10.64
N ASP A 64 3.74 -11.05 10.77
CA ASP A 64 4.67 -11.15 11.90
C ASP A 64 5.63 -9.94 11.95
N TYR A 65 6.18 -9.53 10.80
CA TYR A 65 7.15 -8.43 10.73
C TYR A 65 6.56 -7.08 11.16
N VAL A 66 5.34 -6.78 10.72
CA VAL A 66 4.67 -5.52 11.04
C VAL A 66 3.76 -5.60 12.28
N HIS A 67 3.78 -6.74 12.98
CA HIS A 67 2.99 -7.00 14.19
C HIS A 67 1.47 -6.86 13.97
N MET A 68 0.98 -7.32 12.82
CA MET A 68 -0.43 -7.36 12.51
C MET A 68 -1.01 -8.77 12.63
N PRO A 69 -2.27 -8.92 13.03
CA PRO A 69 -2.87 -10.25 13.19
C PRO A 69 -3.04 -10.98 11.85
N ARG A 70 -3.21 -10.23 10.76
CA ARG A 70 -3.43 -10.78 9.41
C ARG A 70 -2.83 -9.91 8.32
N ALA A 71 -2.38 -10.59 7.27
CA ALA A 71 -2.02 -10.01 5.99
C ALA A 71 -2.63 -10.86 4.88
N VAL A 72 -3.04 -10.22 3.79
CA VAL A 72 -3.65 -10.86 2.62
C VAL A 72 -2.89 -10.44 1.37
N ALA A 73 -2.36 -11.40 0.64
CA ALA A 73 -1.58 -11.15 -0.56
C ALA A 73 -2.48 -10.67 -1.72
N ALA A 74 -1.94 -9.73 -2.47
CA ALA A 74 -2.54 -9.22 -3.70
C ALA A 74 -1.48 -9.20 -4.82
N ASN A 75 -1.91 -9.11 -6.08
CA ASN A 75 -0.99 -9.09 -7.21
C ASN A 75 -0.26 -7.74 -7.41
N SER A 76 -0.64 -6.71 -6.67
CA SER A 76 -0.01 -5.39 -6.67
C SER A 76 -0.43 -4.57 -5.44
N GLY A 77 0.34 -3.51 -5.11
CA GLY A 77 -0.08 -2.53 -4.10
C GLY A 77 -1.40 -1.84 -4.46
N THR A 78 -1.64 -1.56 -5.73
CA THR A 78 -2.91 -1.01 -6.22
C THR A 78 -4.10 -1.94 -5.91
N SER A 79 -3.92 -3.24 -6.10
CA SER A 79 -4.96 -4.23 -5.77
C SER A 79 -5.15 -4.37 -4.25
N ALA A 80 -4.07 -4.26 -3.46
CA ALA A 80 -4.16 -4.23 -2.01
C ALA A 80 -4.96 -3.02 -1.51
N LEU A 81 -4.72 -1.83 -2.08
CA LEU A 81 -5.50 -0.61 -1.78
C LEU A 81 -6.97 -0.75 -2.22
N HIS A 82 -7.24 -1.37 -3.37
CA HIS A 82 -8.60 -1.63 -3.82
C HIS A 82 -9.33 -2.59 -2.86
N LEU A 83 -8.68 -3.68 -2.48
CA LEU A 83 -9.20 -4.63 -1.50
C LEU A 83 -9.47 -3.94 -0.16
N SER A 84 -8.54 -3.09 0.31
CA SER A 84 -8.70 -2.27 1.51
C SER A 84 -9.95 -1.39 1.43
N ALA A 85 -10.12 -0.66 0.33
CA ALA A 85 -11.25 0.24 0.15
C ALA A 85 -12.60 -0.50 0.10
N MET A 86 -12.62 -1.69 -0.51
CA MET A 86 -13.81 -2.57 -0.51
C MET A 86 -14.12 -3.11 0.89
N ALA A 87 -13.10 -3.59 1.61
CA ALA A 87 -13.24 -4.19 2.93
C ALA A 87 -13.81 -3.19 3.95
N VAL A 88 -13.41 -1.93 3.88
CA VAL A 88 -13.92 -0.88 4.77
C VAL A 88 -15.25 -0.25 4.32
N GLY A 89 -15.85 -0.77 3.24
CA GLY A 89 -17.19 -0.39 2.81
C GLY A 89 -17.30 0.96 2.10
N ILE A 90 -16.27 1.41 1.41
CA ILE A 90 -16.35 2.57 0.49
C ILE A 90 -17.23 2.20 -0.70
N ARG A 91 -18.10 3.10 -1.11
CA ARG A 91 -19.11 2.87 -2.14
C ARG A 91 -19.04 3.93 -3.24
N ARG A 92 -19.63 3.61 -4.38
CA ARG A 92 -19.86 4.58 -5.45
C ARG A 92 -20.62 5.80 -4.91
N GLY A 93 -20.08 7.00 -5.22
CA GLY A 93 -20.64 8.28 -4.80
C GLY A 93 -20.24 8.74 -3.40
N ASP A 94 -19.51 7.92 -2.62
CA ASP A 94 -18.81 8.42 -1.43
C ASP A 94 -17.67 9.37 -1.84
N GLU A 95 -17.25 10.24 -0.95
CA GLU A 95 -16.02 11.01 -1.06
C GLU A 95 -14.94 10.43 -0.14
N VAL A 96 -13.68 10.49 -0.59
CA VAL A 96 -12.52 10.05 0.18
C VAL A 96 -11.47 11.16 0.16
N LEU A 97 -10.99 11.57 1.33
CA LEU A 97 -9.88 12.50 1.44
C LEU A 97 -8.60 11.79 1.00
N VAL A 98 -7.90 12.35 0.02
CA VAL A 98 -6.65 11.81 -0.54
C VAL A 98 -5.60 12.90 -0.64
N PRO A 99 -4.29 12.59 -0.50
CA PRO A 99 -3.26 13.62 -0.64
C PRO A 99 -3.18 14.08 -2.10
N ALA A 100 -2.95 15.39 -2.30
CA ALA A 100 -2.71 15.96 -3.62
C ALA A 100 -1.36 15.53 -4.20
N LEU A 101 -0.38 15.22 -3.35
CA LEU A 101 0.91 14.67 -3.73
C LEU A 101 0.93 13.16 -3.45
N THR A 102 0.77 12.37 -4.49
CA THR A 102 0.86 10.90 -4.42
C THR A 102 1.04 10.30 -5.81
N PHE A 103 1.43 9.02 -5.85
CA PHE A 103 1.33 8.24 -7.06
C PHE A 103 -0.14 7.92 -7.36
N ILE A 104 -0.54 7.99 -8.63
CA ILE A 104 -1.94 7.82 -9.06
C ILE A 104 -2.56 6.49 -8.60
N ALA A 105 -1.74 5.47 -8.32
CA ALA A 105 -2.19 4.18 -7.82
C ALA A 105 -2.84 4.23 -6.42
N ALA A 106 -2.61 5.28 -5.63
CA ALA A 106 -3.33 5.50 -4.38
C ALA A 106 -4.77 5.96 -4.65
N VAL A 107 -5.00 6.74 -5.70
CA VAL A 107 -6.29 7.36 -5.99
C VAL A 107 -7.20 6.47 -6.86
N ASN A 108 -6.64 5.78 -7.86
CA ASN A 108 -7.41 4.95 -8.79
C ASN A 108 -8.31 3.88 -8.14
N PRO A 109 -7.88 3.15 -7.09
CA PRO A 109 -8.73 2.18 -6.41
C PRO A 109 -10.04 2.78 -5.90
N VAL A 110 -9.96 3.96 -5.33
CA VAL A 110 -11.12 4.68 -4.81
C VAL A 110 -11.99 5.19 -5.95
N THR A 111 -11.39 5.86 -6.94
CA THR A 111 -12.13 6.57 -7.99
C THR A 111 -12.56 5.65 -9.13
N ARG A 112 -11.59 5.06 -9.85
CA ARG A 112 -11.84 4.31 -11.09
C ARG A 112 -12.48 2.96 -10.83
N TYR A 113 -12.12 2.29 -9.73
CA TYR A 113 -12.56 0.92 -9.51
C TYR A 113 -13.85 0.85 -8.68
N ILE A 114 -13.98 1.69 -7.66
CA ILE A 114 -15.19 1.75 -6.81
C ILE A 114 -16.18 2.80 -7.32
N GLY A 115 -15.68 3.93 -7.85
CA GLY A 115 -16.50 5.05 -8.31
C GLY A 115 -16.85 6.02 -7.18
N ALA A 116 -16.01 6.10 -6.15
CA ALA A 116 -16.02 7.19 -5.19
C ALA A 116 -15.29 8.42 -5.76
N GLU A 117 -15.48 9.58 -5.16
CA GLU A 117 -14.88 10.84 -5.60
C GLU A 117 -13.72 11.23 -4.69
N PRO A 118 -12.55 11.62 -5.23
CA PRO A 118 -11.43 12.06 -4.41
C PRO A 118 -11.62 13.51 -3.99
N VAL A 119 -11.41 13.79 -2.73
CA VAL A 119 -11.22 15.15 -2.22
C VAL A 119 -9.74 15.34 -1.95
N PHE A 120 -9.09 16.12 -2.79
CA PHE A 120 -7.65 16.34 -2.68
C PHE A 120 -7.31 17.33 -1.57
N ILE A 121 -6.50 16.88 -0.62
CA ILE A 121 -5.97 17.68 0.49
C ILE A 121 -4.50 17.98 0.21
N GLY A 122 -4.06 19.21 0.52
CA GLY A 122 -2.67 19.63 0.37
C GLY A 122 -1.71 18.80 1.23
N CYS A 123 -0.41 18.96 1.00
CA CYS A 123 0.64 18.37 1.81
C CYS A 123 1.36 19.43 2.66
N ASP A 124 1.95 19.01 3.76
CA ASP A 124 2.84 19.80 4.60
C ASP A 124 4.32 19.65 4.17
N ASP A 125 5.25 20.16 4.98
CA ASP A 125 6.68 20.08 4.69
C ASP A 125 7.24 18.65 4.72
N SER A 126 6.52 17.68 5.28
CA SER A 126 6.88 16.26 5.22
C SER A 126 6.54 15.61 3.87
N LEU A 127 5.86 16.33 2.98
CA LEU A 127 5.28 15.88 1.73
C LEU A 127 4.08 14.92 1.89
N CYS A 128 3.72 14.54 3.11
CA CYS A 128 2.50 13.80 3.40
C CYS A 128 1.29 14.74 3.45
N MET A 129 0.09 14.16 3.48
CA MET A 129 -1.15 14.94 3.63
C MET A 129 -1.07 15.82 4.88
N ASP A 130 -1.44 17.10 4.73
CA ASP A 130 -1.52 18.05 5.86
C ASP A 130 -2.74 17.74 6.75
N PRO A 131 -2.54 17.32 8.00
CA PRO A 131 -3.65 17.03 8.91
C PRO A 131 -4.45 18.28 9.27
N ALA A 132 -3.84 19.47 9.29
CA ALA A 132 -4.57 20.70 9.57
C ALA A 132 -5.53 21.05 8.43
N ALA A 133 -5.12 20.86 7.17
CA ALA A 133 -5.98 21.05 6.02
C ALA A 133 -7.11 20.01 5.95
N ALA A 134 -6.84 18.77 6.34
CA ALA A 134 -7.86 17.72 6.44
C ALA A 134 -8.89 18.02 7.53
N GLU A 135 -8.43 18.46 8.71
CA GLU A 135 -9.30 18.90 9.81
C GLU A 135 -10.16 20.11 9.41
N ASP A 136 -9.56 21.11 8.75
CA ASP A 136 -10.27 22.30 8.27
C ASP A 136 -11.39 21.92 7.29
N PHE A 137 -11.10 21.02 6.34
CA PHE A 137 -12.12 20.52 5.42
C PHE A 137 -13.29 19.86 6.16
N CYS A 138 -12.99 18.97 7.10
CA CYS A 138 -14.03 18.28 7.87
C CYS A 138 -14.84 19.25 8.74
N ALA A 139 -14.18 20.23 9.36
CA ALA A 139 -14.83 21.17 10.29
C ALA A 139 -15.65 22.24 9.59
N ASN A 140 -15.15 22.81 8.49
CA ASN A 140 -15.70 24.01 7.87
C ASN A 140 -16.44 23.76 6.56
N HIS A 141 -16.20 22.62 5.91
CA HIS A 141 -16.83 22.29 4.61
C HIS A 141 -17.77 21.08 4.70
N CYS A 142 -17.88 20.44 5.86
CA CYS A 142 -18.75 19.29 6.05
C CYS A 142 -19.73 19.48 7.22
N THR A 143 -20.74 18.64 7.25
CA THR A 143 -21.70 18.53 8.36
C THR A 143 -21.68 17.11 8.90
N LEU A 144 -21.34 16.95 10.19
CA LEU A 144 -21.41 15.66 10.87
C LEU A 144 -22.88 15.36 11.23
N ARG A 145 -23.40 14.23 10.79
CA ARG A 145 -24.73 13.69 11.05
C ARG A 145 -24.63 12.39 11.84
N ALA A 146 -25.76 11.88 12.29
CA ALA A 146 -25.81 10.64 13.06
C ALA A 146 -25.25 9.42 12.29
N ASP A 147 -25.30 9.45 10.95
CA ASP A 147 -24.92 8.37 10.04
C ASP A 147 -23.63 8.64 9.27
N GLY A 148 -22.92 9.74 9.54
CA GLY A 148 -21.63 10.05 8.93
C GLY A 148 -21.37 11.53 8.67
N LEU A 149 -20.24 11.81 8.05
CA LEU A 149 -19.82 13.15 7.63
C LEU A 149 -20.27 13.43 6.20
N TYR A 150 -20.80 14.61 5.92
CA TYR A 150 -21.33 14.97 4.61
C TYR A 150 -20.75 16.29 4.13
N ASN A 151 -20.21 16.31 2.91
CA ASN A 151 -19.71 17.51 2.26
C ASN A 151 -20.86 18.47 1.94
N ASN A 152 -20.80 19.69 2.44
CA ASN A 152 -21.87 20.69 2.30
C ASN A 152 -22.06 21.15 0.83
N LYS A 153 -21.01 21.05 0.00
CA LYS A 153 -21.05 21.46 -1.39
C LYS A 153 -21.68 20.41 -2.31
N THR A 154 -21.33 19.15 -2.10
CA THR A 154 -21.74 18.03 -2.97
C THR A 154 -22.93 17.27 -2.43
N GLY A 155 -23.13 17.30 -1.10
CA GLY A 155 -24.08 16.46 -0.39
C GLY A 155 -23.64 15.00 -0.25
N ALA A 156 -22.46 14.62 -0.76
CA ALA A 156 -21.93 13.27 -0.66
C ALA A 156 -21.40 12.94 0.73
N ARG A 157 -21.44 11.66 1.09
CA ARG A 157 -20.83 11.17 2.31
C ARG A 157 -19.31 11.16 2.17
N VAL A 158 -18.59 11.80 3.06
CA VAL A 158 -17.15 11.64 3.24
C VAL A 158 -16.93 10.38 4.04
N ALA A 159 -16.43 9.33 3.40
CA ALA A 159 -16.39 8.00 3.99
C ALA A 159 -15.06 7.67 4.68
N ALA A 160 -13.96 8.18 4.13
CA ALA A 160 -12.63 7.78 4.57
C ALA A 160 -11.58 8.87 4.37
N ILE A 161 -10.47 8.69 5.06
CA ILE A 161 -9.19 9.36 4.79
C ILE A 161 -8.23 8.28 4.30
N MET A 162 -7.58 8.49 3.15
CA MET A 162 -6.47 7.69 2.68
C MET A 162 -5.18 8.46 2.88
N VAL A 163 -4.41 8.09 3.87
CA VAL A 163 -3.08 8.65 4.14
C VAL A 163 -2.05 7.91 3.30
N VAL A 164 -1.11 8.64 2.70
CA VAL A 164 0.02 8.05 1.96
C VAL A 164 1.32 8.41 2.68
N HIS A 165 2.12 7.41 2.99
CA HIS A 165 3.46 7.58 3.56
C HIS A 165 4.47 7.78 2.43
N VAL A 166 4.43 8.98 1.84
CA VAL A 166 5.16 9.33 0.61
C VAL A 166 6.68 9.18 0.81
N PHE A 167 7.33 8.50 -0.11
CA PHE A 167 8.77 8.23 -0.12
C PHE A 167 9.31 7.55 1.16
N GLY A 168 8.44 6.90 1.92
CA GLY A 168 8.78 6.30 3.21
C GLY A 168 8.72 7.27 4.39
N ASN A 169 8.33 8.54 4.19
CA ASN A 169 8.05 9.46 5.29
C ASN A 169 6.78 9.04 6.03
N MET A 170 6.82 9.10 7.35
CA MET A 170 5.64 8.83 8.17
C MET A 170 4.73 10.07 8.20
N ALA A 171 3.49 9.90 7.75
CA ALA A 171 2.47 10.92 7.97
C ALA A 171 2.14 11.06 9.47
N ASP A 172 1.59 12.20 9.89
CA ASP A 172 1.17 12.43 11.28
C ASP A 172 -0.06 11.56 11.63
N MET A 173 0.19 10.26 11.87
CA MET A 173 -0.86 9.29 12.22
C MET A 173 -1.58 9.61 13.53
N PRO A 174 -0.92 10.13 14.59
CA PRO A 174 -1.63 10.63 15.76
C PRO A 174 -2.72 11.64 15.42
N ALA A 175 -2.41 12.62 14.54
CA ALA A 175 -3.41 13.60 14.12
C ALA A 175 -4.52 12.97 13.27
N PHE A 176 -4.18 12.14 12.28
CA PHE A 176 -5.19 11.51 11.43
C PHE A 176 -6.11 10.55 12.19
N ARG A 177 -5.59 9.82 13.17
CA ARG A 177 -6.43 8.99 14.06
C ARG A 177 -7.42 9.82 14.87
N ARG A 178 -7.01 10.99 15.36
CA ARG A 178 -7.93 11.91 16.07
C ARG A 178 -9.00 12.46 15.13
N ILE A 179 -8.63 12.87 13.91
CA ILE A 179 -9.58 13.36 12.90
C ILE A 179 -10.56 12.26 12.53
N ALA A 180 -10.08 11.07 12.20
CA ALA A 180 -10.92 9.93 11.84
C ALA A 180 -11.93 9.58 12.95
N ALA A 181 -11.47 9.50 14.18
CA ALA A 181 -12.34 9.24 15.34
C ALA A 181 -13.37 10.34 15.55
N LYS A 182 -12.98 11.62 15.44
CA LYS A 182 -13.87 12.78 15.66
C LYS A 182 -15.00 12.86 14.63
N TYR A 183 -14.70 12.53 13.37
CA TYR A 183 -15.64 12.67 12.26
C TYR A 183 -16.24 11.34 11.77
N HIS A 184 -15.97 10.23 12.49
CA HIS A 184 -16.44 8.88 12.15
C HIS A 184 -16.00 8.44 10.75
N LEU A 185 -14.76 8.76 10.38
CA LEU A 185 -14.16 8.40 9.10
C LEU A 185 -13.34 7.11 9.23
N VAL A 186 -13.36 6.30 8.20
CA VAL A 186 -12.42 5.20 8.05
C VAL A 186 -11.03 5.76 7.75
N LEU A 187 -9.99 5.18 8.34
CA LEU A 187 -8.60 5.56 8.11
C LEU A 187 -7.86 4.45 7.36
N MET A 188 -7.46 4.72 6.13
CA MET A 188 -6.68 3.83 5.28
C MET A 188 -5.26 4.34 5.15
N GLU A 189 -4.28 3.42 5.14
CA GLU A 189 -2.87 3.75 4.96
C GLU A 189 -2.32 3.16 3.66
N ASP A 190 -1.84 4.00 2.77
CA ASP A 190 -0.96 3.59 1.68
C ASP A 190 0.50 3.62 2.16
N ALA A 191 1.01 2.46 2.54
CA ALA A 191 2.39 2.24 2.96
C ALA A 191 3.22 1.55 1.87
N THR A 192 2.83 1.69 0.59
CA THR A 192 3.47 1.01 -0.55
C THR A 192 4.93 1.42 -0.77
N GLU A 193 5.37 2.51 -0.13
CA GLU A 193 6.76 2.99 -0.14
C GLU A 193 7.38 3.04 1.27
N ALA A 194 6.69 2.53 2.30
CA ALA A 194 7.07 2.71 3.69
C ALA A 194 7.18 1.41 4.50
N LEU A 195 7.36 0.26 3.85
CA LEU A 195 7.58 -0.99 4.56
C LEU A 195 8.85 -0.89 5.43
N GLY A 196 8.69 -1.06 6.74
CA GLY A 196 9.78 -0.93 7.70
C GLY A 196 9.92 0.45 8.34
N THR A 197 9.21 1.48 7.85
CA THR A 197 9.10 2.76 8.56
C THR A 197 8.24 2.59 9.80
N TYR A 198 8.68 3.11 10.96
CA TYR A 198 7.95 3.01 12.22
C TYR A 198 8.21 4.24 13.11
N TYR A 199 7.30 4.49 14.04
CA TYR A 199 7.50 5.52 15.07
C TYR A 199 8.51 5.07 16.11
N THR A 200 9.51 5.91 16.40
CA THR A 200 10.55 5.63 17.42
C THR A 200 10.14 6.11 18.80
N GLU A 201 9.17 7.03 18.90
CA GLU A 201 8.76 7.68 20.14
C GLU A 201 7.27 8.07 20.10
N GLY A 202 6.75 8.57 21.23
CA GLY A 202 5.37 9.04 21.35
C GLY A 202 4.37 7.88 21.57
N GLU A 203 3.08 8.19 21.43
CA GLU A 203 1.97 7.24 21.70
C GLU A 203 1.94 6.06 20.72
N LEU A 204 2.55 6.20 19.57
CA LEU A 204 2.62 5.18 18.52
C LEU A 204 4.01 4.53 18.41
N ALA A 205 4.89 4.69 19.42
CA ALA A 205 6.22 4.09 19.41
C ALA A 205 6.16 2.57 19.08
N GLY A 206 7.00 2.14 18.14
CA GLY A 206 7.05 0.76 17.64
C GLY A 206 5.97 0.39 16.61
N LYS A 207 5.03 1.28 16.29
CA LYS A 207 4.01 1.03 15.26
C LYS A 207 4.57 1.32 13.87
N PHE A 208 4.39 0.36 12.96
CA PHE A 208 4.80 0.47 11.57
C PHE A 208 3.79 1.25 10.73
N ALA A 209 4.29 1.95 9.70
CA ALA A 209 3.45 2.49 8.64
C ALA A 209 2.58 1.39 8.03
N GLY A 210 1.29 1.66 7.83
CA GLY A 210 0.31 0.68 7.37
C GLY A 210 -0.41 -0.10 8.48
N THR A 211 -0.12 0.16 9.78
CA THR A 211 -0.68 -0.62 10.90
C THR A 211 -1.50 0.20 11.90
N MET A 212 -1.71 1.48 11.63
CA MET A 212 -2.30 2.42 12.58
C MET A 212 -3.72 2.85 12.20
N GLY A 213 -4.11 2.64 10.94
CA GLY A 213 -5.47 2.80 10.44
C GLY A 213 -6.31 1.53 10.54
N ASP A 214 -7.48 1.54 9.93
CA ASP A 214 -8.37 0.38 9.80
C ASP A 214 -7.77 -0.67 8.86
N THR A 215 -7.14 -0.21 7.77
CA THR A 215 -6.40 -1.03 6.81
C THR A 215 -5.13 -0.35 6.37
N GLY A 216 -4.13 -1.15 6.00
CA GLY A 216 -2.90 -0.70 5.36
C GLY A 216 -2.55 -1.53 4.15
N ALA A 217 -1.80 -0.97 3.22
CA ALA A 217 -1.36 -1.64 2.02
C ALA A 217 0.14 -1.46 1.77
N TYR A 218 0.80 -2.55 1.36
CA TYR A 218 2.19 -2.58 0.93
C TYR A 218 2.30 -2.99 -0.54
N SER A 219 3.42 -2.64 -1.17
CA SER A 219 3.74 -3.03 -2.55
C SER A 219 5.08 -3.72 -2.62
N PHE A 220 5.15 -4.78 -3.42
CA PHE A 220 6.36 -5.53 -3.74
C PHE A 220 6.69 -5.44 -5.24
N ASN A 221 6.34 -4.31 -5.87
CA ASN A 221 6.71 -4.03 -7.24
C ASN A 221 8.24 -3.92 -7.38
N GLY A 222 8.77 -4.07 -8.61
CA GLY A 222 10.20 -4.15 -8.89
C GLY A 222 11.06 -2.99 -8.36
N ASN A 223 10.47 -1.82 -8.13
CA ASN A 223 11.14 -0.61 -7.64
C ASN A 223 10.90 -0.30 -6.15
N LYS A 224 10.22 -1.19 -5.41
CA LYS A 224 9.91 -0.95 -4.00
C LYS A 224 11.04 -1.43 -3.08
N ILE A 225 10.93 -1.19 -1.77
CA ILE A 225 11.94 -1.50 -0.73
C ILE A 225 12.34 -2.97 -0.78
N ILE A 226 11.35 -3.87 -0.90
CA ILE A 226 11.55 -5.28 -1.25
C ILE A 226 10.66 -5.60 -2.45
N THR A 227 11.04 -6.60 -3.24
CA THR A 227 10.30 -6.95 -4.46
C THR A 227 10.11 -8.45 -4.61
N THR A 228 8.95 -8.80 -5.14
CA THR A 228 8.63 -10.14 -5.68
C THR A 228 8.44 -10.10 -7.21
N GLY A 229 8.96 -9.02 -7.85
CA GLY A 229 8.74 -8.72 -9.27
C GLY A 229 7.45 -7.94 -9.50
N ALA A 230 6.36 -8.39 -8.94
CA ALA A 230 5.08 -7.72 -8.73
C ALA A 230 4.49 -8.27 -7.43
N GLY A 231 3.49 -7.62 -6.87
CA GLY A 231 2.83 -8.08 -5.65
C GLY A 231 2.44 -6.92 -4.74
N GLY A 232 1.57 -7.23 -3.80
CA GLY A 232 1.15 -6.34 -2.74
C GLY A 232 0.61 -7.12 -1.56
N MET A 233 0.33 -6.42 -0.47
CA MET A 233 -0.22 -7.00 0.73
C MET A 233 -1.17 -6.00 1.37
N MET A 234 -2.36 -6.45 1.72
CA MET A 234 -3.25 -5.73 2.62
C MET A 234 -3.04 -6.24 4.03
N VAL A 235 -3.04 -5.36 5.02
CA VAL A 235 -3.06 -5.69 6.44
C VAL A 235 -4.23 -5.01 7.13
N SER A 236 -4.79 -5.65 8.17
CA SER A 236 -5.88 -5.10 8.96
C SER A 236 -5.86 -5.66 10.38
N ASN A 237 -6.35 -4.86 11.32
CA ASN A 237 -6.62 -5.28 12.70
C ASN A 237 -8.01 -5.93 12.84
N HIS A 238 -8.87 -5.80 11.84
CA HIS A 238 -10.20 -6.40 11.86
C HIS A 238 -10.11 -7.89 11.52
N ALA A 239 -10.82 -8.71 12.29
CA ALA A 239 -10.78 -10.16 12.15
C ALA A 239 -11.75 -10.70 11.08
N ASP A 240 -12.69 -9.88 10.64
CA ASP A 240 -13.84 -10.24 9.80
C ASP A 240 -13.55 -10.05 8.31
#